data_851f527f7ae4b6ee8b730202b68a0886
#
_entry.id   851f527f7ae4b6ee8b730202b68a0886
#
_cell.length_a   1.000
_cell.length_b   1.000
_cell.length_c   1.000
_cell.angle_alpha   90.00
_cell.angle_beta   90.00
_cell.angle_gamma   90.00
#
_symmetry.space_group_name_H-M   'P 1'
#
loop_
_entity.id
_entity.type
_entity.pdbx_description
1 polymer ?
#
loop_
_entity_poly.entity_id
_entity_poly.type
_entity_poly.pdbx_seq_one_letter_code
_entity_poly.pdbx_strand_id
1 'polypeptide(L)'
;LGARLSTGSDLDVSTVYFSALRDKLDPSLELFADVVLHPAFPEADFQRLKQQQLVAIQREQVSPVQMALRVFPRLLYGENHAYGLPLTGSGTPESVQQITRDDLVRFHQTWFKPNHATLVVVGDITMDELLPKLERLLAEWNPGDVPQKNIQDVPQKDRSVVYLIDRPGSEQSIIFAGHVAPPEANPRELAIKAMNTVLGGAFTSRINMNLREDKHWSYGARSMLMSARGPRPFIVYAPVQTDKTAPAMLEIKKELDGIVNGQKPVTPEELDKVQRNLTLRLPGRWETANAILDDLSYVVQFGWPLD
;
A
#
# COMPACT_ATOMS: atom_id res chain seq x y z
N LEU A 1 -1.42 -31.23 -1.44
CA LEU A 1 -1.78 -30.79 -0.08
C LEU A 1 -3.01 -29.87 -0.07
N GLY A 2 -3.33 -29.20 -1.17
CA GLY A 2 -4.39 -28.19 -1.22
C GLY A 2 -4.05 -26.91 -0.43
N ALA A 3 -2.80 -26.74 -0.03
CA ALA A 3 -2.33 -25.55 0.65
C ALA A 3 -2.06 -24.41 -0.34
N ARG A 4 -2.20 -23.18 0.14
CA ARG A 4 -1.82 -21.97 -0.57
C ARG A 4 -0.63 -21.33 0.14
N LEU A 5 0.44 -21.07 -0.59
CA LEU A 5 1.60 -20.35 -0.12
C LEU A 5 1.87 -19.20 -1.09
N SER A 6 2.07 -17.99 -0.57
CA SER A 6 2.43 -16.82 -1.37
C SER A 6 3.31 -15.87 -0.59
N THR A 7 4.08 -15.08 -1.31
CA THR A 7 4.95 -14.04 -0.75
C THR A 7 4.61 -12.69 -1.35
N GLY A 8 4.84 -11.63 -0.59
CA GLY A 8 4.61 -10.26 -1.04
C GLY A 8 5.47 -9.27 -0.26
N SER A 9 5.62 -8.08 -0.82
CA SER A 9 6.26 -6.95 -0.13
C SER A 9 5.52 -5.67 -0.49
N ASP A 10 5.42 -4.77 0.48
CA ASP A 10 4.93 -3.42 0.30
C ASP A 10 5.99 -2.38 0.74
N LEU A 11 5.57 -1.17 1.04
CA LEU A 11 6.48 -0.11 1.50
C LEU A 11 7.23 -0.47 2.79
N ASP A 12 6.61 -1.25 3.68
CA ASP A 12 7.07 -1.41 5.05
C ASP A 12 7.35 -2.83 5.49
N VAL A 13 6.69 -3.81 4.88
CA VAL A 13 6.78 -5.21 5.30
C VAL A 13 6.96 -6.16 4.11
N SER A 14 7.62 -7.28 4.38
CA SER A 14 7.58 -8.48 3.54
C SER A 14 6.75 -9.53 4.23
N THR A 15 5.87 -10.19 3.51
CA THR A 15 4.93 -11.17 4.05
C THR A 15 5.12 -12.53 3.39
N VAL A 16 5.01 -13.58 4.18
CA VAL A 16 4.82 -14.95 3.70
C VAL A 16 3.45 -15.39 4.20
N TYR A 17 2.52 -15.54 3.27
CA TYR A 17 1.16 -15.99 3.56
C TYR A 17 1.05 -17.49 3.33
N PHE A 18 0.37 -18.16 4.24
CA PHE A 18 0.15 -19.59 4.20
C PHE A 18 -1.28 -19.92 4.63
N SER A 19 -1.92 -20.84 3.91
CA SER A 19 -3.23 -21.37 4.26
C SER A 19 -3.30 -22.86 3.91
N ALA A 20 -3.77 -23.68 4.83
CA ALA A 20 -3.93 -25.12 4.64
C ALA A 20 -5.16 -25.66 5.36
N LEU A 21 -5.64 -26.83 4.93
CA LEU A 21 -6.60 -27.61 5.67
C LEU A 21 -5.93 -28.17 6.94
N ARG A 22 -6.70 -28.31 8.03
CA ARG A 22 -6.18 -28.80 9.31
C ARG A 22 -5.50 -30.17 9.20
N ASP A 23 -6.10 -31.10 8.47
CA ASP A 23 -5.55 -32.45 8.26
C ASP A 23 -4.27 -32.50 7.41
N LYS A 24 -3.93 -31.38 6.75
CA LYS A 24 -2.71 -31.19 5.94
C LYS A 24 -1.75 -30.18 6.55
N LEU A 25 -1.99 -29.77 7.78
CA LEU A 25 -1.20 -28.69 8.43
C LEU A 25 0.28 -29.06 8.54
N ASP A 26 0.61 -30.23 9.09
CA ASP A 26 2.01 -30.60 9.34
C ASP A 26 2.88 -30.60 8.08
N PRO A 27 2.54 -31.33 6.99
CA PRO A 27 3.35 -31.31 5.79
C PRO A 27 3.33 -29.95 5.07
N SER A 28 2.34 -29.12 5.35
CA SER A 28 2.26 -27.77 4.76
C SER A 28 3.08 -26.77 5.56
N LEU A 29 3.18 -26.91 6.89
CA LEU A 29 4.08 -26.13 7.73
C LEU A 29 5.56 -26.43 7.43
N GLU A 30 5.91 -27.65 7.07
CA GLU A 30 7.26 -27.99 6.61
C GLU A 30 7.63 -27.20 5.35
N LEU A 31 6.74 -27.08 4.37
CA LEU A 31 6.97 -26.27 3.18
C LEU A 31 7.04 -24.77 3.51
N PHE A 32 6.21 -24.29 4.44
CA PHE A 32 6.26 -22.92 4.90
C PHE A 32 7.61 -22.60 5.56
N ALA A 33 8.08 -23.47 6.46
CA ALA A 33 9.36 -23.30 7.11
C ALA A 33 10.52 -23.33 6.10
N ASP A 34 10.50 -24.23 5.13
CA ASP A 34 11.51 -24.32 4.07
C ASP A 34 11.59 -23.02 3.25
N VAL A 35 10.45 -22.45 2.84
CA VAL A 35 10.42 -21.18 2.10
C VAL A 35 10.94 -20.01 2.95
N VAL A 36 10.65 -20.01 4.26
CA VAL A 36 11.11 -18.95 5.16
C VAL A 36 12.60 -19.06 5.46
N LEU A 37 13.10 -20.28 5.67
CA LEU A 37 14.47 -20.54 6.16
C LEU A 37 15.47 -20.77 5.03
N HIS A 38 15.05 -21.48 3.96
CA HIS A 38 15.95 -22.02 2.93
C HIS A 38 15.54 -21.64 1.49
N PRO A 39 15.22 -20.38 1.19
CA PRO A 39 14.85 -20.01 -0.19
C PRO A 39 16.03 -20.29 -1.15
N ALA A 40 15.80 -21.09 -2.16
CA ALA A 40 16.86 -21.58 -3.05
C ALA A 40 17.42 -20.52 -4.01
N PHE A 41 16.63 -19.53 -4.38
CA PHE A 41 16.96 -18.49 -5.37
C PHE A 41 17.67 -19.05 -6.63
N PRO A 42 17.05 -19.97 -7.41
CA PRO A 42 17.70 -20.55 -8.58
C PRO A 42 18.11 -19.46 -9.59
N GLU A 43 19.31 -19.52 -10.11
CA GLU A 43 19.83 -18.50 -11.05
C GLU A 43 18.94 -18.32 -12.28
N ALA A 44 18.46 -19.43 -12.87
CA ALA A 44 17.60 -19.38 -14.04
C ALA A 44 16.28 -18.66 -13.78
N ASP A 45 15.66 -18.89 -12.61
CA ASP A 45 14.43 -18.20 -12.20
C ASP A 45 14.69 -16.73 -11.88
N PHE A 46 15.80 -16.43 -11.23
CA PHE A 46 16.22 -15.05 -10.97
C PHE A 46 16.36 -14.27 -12.29
N GLN A 47 17.07 -14.80 -13.27
CA GLN A 47 17.25 -14.13 -14.56
C GLN A 47 15.92 -13.96 -15.31
N ARG A 48 15.06 -14.96 -15.30
CA ARG A 48 13.72 -14.89 -15.89
C ARG A 48 12.87 -13.80 -15.25
N LEU A 49 12.82 -13.74 -13.91
CA LEU A 49 12.06 -12.73 -13.15
C LEU A 49 12.63 -11.33 -13.36
N LYS A 50 13.96 -11.19 -13.41
CA LYS A 50 14.64 -9.92 -13.72
C LYS A 50 14.23 -9.37 -15.09
N GLN A 51 14.19 -10.21 -16.12
CA GLN A 51 13.72 -9.82 -17.45
C GLN A 51 12.23 -9.45 -17.44
N GLN A 52 11.40 -10.21 -16.76
CA GLN A 52 9.97 -9.87 -16.60
C GLN A 52 9.77 -8.51 -15.92
N GLN A 53 10.58 -8.21 -14.90
CA GLN A 53 10.54 -6.93 -14.20
C GLN A 53 10.92 -5.76 -15.12
N LEU A 54 11.96 -5.91 -15.93
CA LEU A 54 12.36 -4.88 -16.90
C LEU A 54 11.25 -4.62 -17.94
N VAL A 55 10.58 -5.68 -18.42
CA VAL A 55 9.44 -5.54 -19.33
C VAL A 55 8.25 -4.87 -18.63
N ALA A 56 7.99 -5.19 -17.35
CA ALA A 56 6.95 -4.53 -16.57
C ALA A 56 7.22 -3.02 -16.45
N ILE A 57 8.46 -2.63 -16.14
CA ILE A 57 8.86 -1.21 -16.08
C ILE A 57 8.64 -0.50 -17.41
N GLN A 58 8.98 -1.12 -18.54
CA GLN A 58 8.71 -0.55 -19.87
C GLN A 58 7.23 -0.31 -20.13
N ARG A 59 6.35 -1.22 -19.69
CA ARG A 59 4.90 -1.05 -19.78
C ARG A 59 4.40 0.08 -18.87
N GLU A 60 4.96 0.20 -17.67
CA GLU A 60 4.64 1.30 -16.76
C GLU A 60 4.99 2.67 -17.35
N GLN A 61 6.08 2.78 -18.08
CA GLN A 61 6.54 4.02 -18.72
C GLN A 61 5.61 4.52 -19.84
N VAL A 62 4.75 3.67 -20.38
CA VAL A 62 3.79 4.04 -21.42
C VAL A 62 2.33 4.12 -20.94
N SER A 63 2.06 3.73 -19.69
CA SER A 63 0.73 3.83 -19.06
C SER A 63 0.63 5.11 -18.24
N PRO A 64 -0.31 6.03 -18.50
CA PRO A 64 -0.39 7.32 -17.80
C PRO A 64 -0.50 7.21 -16.28
N VAL A 65 -1.31 6.26 -15.78
CA VAL A 65 -1.46 6.02 -14.35
C VAL A 65 -0.16 5.52 -13.73
N GLN A 66 0.50 4.56 -14.39
CA GLN A 66 1.76 4.00 -13.92
C GLN A 66 2.89 5.05 -13.96
N MET A 67 2.92 5.89 -15.00
CA MET A 67 3.86 7.02 -15.07
C MET A 67 3.70 7.94 -13.85
N ALA A 68 2.46 8.28 -13.47
CA ALA A 68 2.19 9.08 -12.30
C ALA A 68 2.66 8.39 -11.01
N LEU A 69 2.37 7.09 -10.82
CA LEU A 69 2.83 6.29 -9.66
C LEU A 69 4.35 6.17 -9.57
N ARG A 70 5.06 6.30 -10.70
CA ARG A 70 6.52 6.29 -10.73
C ARG A 70 7.14 7.64 -10.36
N VAL A 71 6.53 8.74 -10.78
CA VAL A 71 7.09 10.10 -10.64
C VAL A 71 6.65 10.74 -9.33
N PHE A 72 5.40 10.57 -8.94
CA PHE A 72 4.75 11.27 -7.83
C PHE A 72 5.49 11.10 -6.48
N PRO A 73 5.94 9.89 -6.07
CA PRO A 73 6.64 9.72 -4.81
C PRO A 73 7.93 10.54 -4.72
N ARG A 74 8.72 10.54 -5.80
CA ARG A 74 9.95 11.33 -5.86
C ARG A 74 9.70 12.82 -5.71
N LEU A 75 8.60 13.31 -6.26
CA LEU A 75 8.19 14.72 -6.12
C LEU A 75 7.73 15.04 -4.69
N LEU A 76 7.13 14.08 -3.97
CA LEU A 76 6.69 14.25 -2.58
C LEU A 76 7.84 14.15 -1.59
N TYR A 77 8.60 13.07 -1.66
CA TYR A 77 9.58 12.66 -0.65
C TYR A 77 11.02 13.06 -0.95
N GLY A 78 11.32 13.34 -2.23
CA GLY A 78 12.70 13.51 -2.70
C GLY A 78 13.38 12.18 -3.03
N GLU A 79 14.62 12.28 -3.54
CA GLU A 79 15.35 11.12 -4.09
C GLU A 79 15.91 10.17 -3.01
N ASN A 80 16.21 10.70 -1.82
CA ASN A 80 16.92 9.95 -0.77
C ASN A 80 16.01 9.40 0.31
N HIS A 81 14.69 9.57 0.20
CA HIS A 81 13.74 9.03 1.16
C HIS A 81 13.34 7.61 0.78
N ALA A 82 13.13 6.73 1.77
CA ALA A 82 12.72 5.34 1.53
C ALA A 82 11.44 5.21 0.69
N TYR A 83 10.50 6.15 0.84
CA TYR A 83 9.26 6.19 0.07
C TYR A 83 9.34 7.04 -1.22
N GLY A 84 10.51 7.56 -1.58
CA GLY A 84 10.73 8.31 -2.84
C GLY A 84 10.83 7.44 -4.07
N LEU A 85 10.77 6.12 -3.93
CA LEU A 85 10.80 5.14 -5.01
C LEU A 85 9.42 4.98 -5.68
N PRO A 86 9.35 4.44 -6.91
CA PRO A 86 8.09 4.19 -7.58
C PRO A 86 7.09 3.42 -6.71
N LEU A 87 5.86 3.94 -6.53
CA LEU A 87 4.79 3.26 -5.77
C LEU A 87 4.31 1.97 -6.44
N THR A 88 4.73 1.71 -7.67
CA THR A 88 4.54 0.42 -8.34
C THR A 88 5.37 -0.71 -7.72
N GLY A 89 6.37 -0.38 -6.90
CA GLY A 89 7.32 -1.33 -6.34
C GLY A 89 8.31 -1.91 -7.35
N SER A 90 8.27 -1.46 -8.61
CA SER A 90 9.05 -2.05 -9.70
C SER A 90 10.51 -1.61 -9.73
N GLY A 91 10.88 -0.55 -9.01
CA GLY A 91 12.21 0.05 -9.08
C GLY A 91 12.46 0.85 -10.38
N THR A 92 13.73 1.01 -10.74
CA THR A 92 14.14 1.63 -12.00
C THR A 92 14.84 0.61 -12.90
N PRO A 93 14.90 0.83 -14.23
CA PRO A 93 15.63 -0.06 -15.12
C PRO A 93 17.09 -0.26 -14.68
N GLU A 94 17.75 0.81 -14.26
CA GLU A 94 19.13 0.82 -13.81
C GLU A 94 19.31 -0.02 -12.53
N SER A 95 18.44 0.19 -11.53
CA SER A 95 18.50 -0.57 -10.27
C SER A 95 18.25 -2.05 -10.50
N VAL A 96 17.23 -2.39 -11.31
CA VAL A 96 16.91 -3.80 -11.63
C VAL A 96 18.03 -4.47 -12.42
N GLN A 97 18.67 -3.76 -13.36
CA GLN A 97 19.82 -4.29 -14.10
C GLN A 97 21.02 -4.61 -13.21
N GLN A 98 21.22 -3.84 -12.15
CA GLN A 98 22.34 -4.02 -11.20
C GLN A 98 22.08 -5.12 -10.17
N ILE A 99 20.82 -5.43 -9.84
CA ILE A 99 20.49 -6.48 -8.87
C ILE A 99 21.02 -7.83 -9.34
N THR A 100 21.70 -8.51 -8.44
CA THR A 100 22.25 -9.87 -8.62
C THR A 100 21.48 -10.88 -7.76
N ARG A 101 21.64 -12.16 -8.04
CA ARG A 101 21.10 -13.23 -7.18
C ARG A 101 21.62 -13.11 -5.74
N ASP A 102 22.89 -12.77 -5.58
CA ASP A 102 23.51 -12.61 -4.26
C ASP A 102 22.92 -11.43 -3.45
N ASP A 103 22.35 -10.43 -4.12
CA ASP A 103 21.60 -9.37 -3.45
C ASP A 103 20.31 -9.93 -2.81
N LEU A 104 19.63 -10.87 -3.46
CA LEU A 104 18.46 -11.55 -2.90
C LEU A 104 18.84 -12.39 -1.67
N VAL A 105 19.93 -13.15 -1.77
CA VAL A 105 20.46 -13.94 -0.65
C VAL A 105 20.81 -13.02 0.53
N ARG A 106 21.52 -11.93 0.26
CA ARG A 106 21.90 -10.94 1.28
C ARG A 106 20.68 -10.26 1.90
N PHE A 107 19.67 -9.90 1.09
CA PHE A 107 18.42 -9.33 1.58
C PHE A 107 17.72 -10.29 2.55
N HIS A 108 17.57 -11.56 2.16
CA HIS A 108 16.97 -12.58 3.01
C HIS A 108 17.75 -12.75 4.32
N GLN A 109 19.07 -12.90 4.24
CA GLN A 109 19.94 -13.07 5.42
C GLN A 109 19.91 -11.86 6.37
N THR A 110 19.71 -10.66 5.83
CA THR A 110 19.68 -9.42 6.62
C THR A 110 18.31 -9.20 7.30
N TRP A 111 17.22 -9.42 6.58
CA TRP A 111 15.90 -8.97 6.99
C TRP A 111 15.02 -10.07 7.59
N PHE A 112 15.21 -11.34 7.19
CA PHE A 112 14.44 -12.46 7.69
C PHE A 112 15.04 -12.96 9.02
N LYS A 113 14.69 -12.28 10.12
CA LYS A 113 15.14 -12.59 11.46
C LYS A 113 13.95 -12.82 12.38
N PRO A 114 13.96 -13.85 13.27
CA PRO A 114 12.83 -14.14 14.15
C PRO A 114 12.53 -12.99 15.13
N ASN A 115 13.54 -12.26 15.58
CA ASN A 115 13.38 -11.07 16.42
C ASN A 115 12.89 -9.84 15.67
N HIS A 116 12.69 -9.93 14.35
CA HIS A 116 12.13 -8.88 13.48
C HIS A 116 10.89 -9.37 12.70
N ALA A 117 10.35 -10.51 13.08
CA ALA A 117 9.20 -11.14 12.47
C ALA A 117 8.07 -11.31 13.49
N THR A 118 6.84 -11.27 13.00
CA THR A 118 5.65 -11.62 13.77
C THR A 118 4.86 -12.64 12.97
N LEU A 119 4.51 -13.74 13.61
CA LEU A 119 3.63 -14.75 13.05
C LEU A 119 2.20 -14.53 13.58
N VAL A 120 1.27 -14.34 12.69
CA VAL A 120 -0.16 -14.25 13.00
C VAL A 120 -0.84 -15.50 12.47
N VAL A 121 -1.56 -16.20 13.32
CA VAL A 121 -2.27 -17.43 12.95
C VAL A 121 -3.74 -17.32 13.32
N VAL A 122 -4.60 -17.64 12.38
CA VAL A 122 -6.05 -17.70 12.56
C VAL A 122 -6.56 -19.00 11.99
N GLY A 123 -7.21 -19.82 12.82
CA GLY A 123 -7.74 -21.11 12.37
C GLY A 123 -8.20 -22.02 13.51
N ASP A 124 -8.61 -23.21 13.15
CA ASP A 124 -9.05 -24.25 14.11
C ASP A 124 -7.83 -25.01 14.67
N ILE A 125 -7.04 -24.34 15.49
CA ILE A 125 -5.88 -24.90 16.18
C ILE A 125 -5.64 -24.14 17.50
N THR A 126 -5.19 -24.83 18.52
CA THR A 126 -4.82 -24.22 19.79
C THR A 126 -3.34 -23.87 19.83
N MET A 127 -2.96 -22.97 20.73
CA MET A 127 -1.55 -22.62 20.95
C MET A 127 -0.72 -23.84 21.40
N ASP A 128 -1.29 -24.68 22.27
CA ASP A 128 -0.63 -25.88 22.77
C ASP A 128 -0.33 -26.92 21.67
N GLU A 129 -1.17 -26.97 20.63
CA GLU A 129 -0.93 -27.82 19.47
C GLU A 129 0.07 -27.21 18.48
N LEU A 130 0.00 -25.89 18.28
CA LEU A 130 0.77 -25.21 17.26
C LEU A 130 2.22 -24.92 17.68
N LEU A 131 2.40 -24.41 18.90
CA LEU A 131 3.70 -23.93 19.39
C LEU A 131 4.82 -24.97 19.29
N PRO A 132 4.62 -26.24 19.72
CA PRO A 132 5.68 -27.26 19.60
C PRO A 132 6.06 -27.56 18.15
N LYS A 133 5.12 -27.45 17.21
CA LYS A 133 5.38 -27.65 15.78
C LYS A 133 6.24 -26.53 15.20
N LEU A 134 5.93 -25.27 15.57
CA LEU A 134 6.69 -24.11 15.14
C LEU A 134 8.09 -24.08 15.75
N GLU A 135 8.22 -24.35 17.05
CA GLU A 135 9.52 -24.43 17.73
C GLU A 135 10.46 -25.45 17.10
N ARG A 136 9.91 -26.62 16.72
CA ARG A 136 10.69 -27.65 16.03
C ARG A 136 11.10 -27.21 14.62
N LEU A 137 10.17 -26.66 13.83
CA LEU A 137 10.41 -26.32 12.41
C LEU A 137 11.27 -25.07 12.23
N LEU A 138 11.20 -24.14 13.17
CA LEU A 138 11.92 -22.87 13.13
C LEU A 138 13.13 -22.84 14.09
N ALA A 139 13.54 -23.98 14.65
CA ALA A 139 14.60 -24.08 15.67
C ALA A 139 15.95 -23.49 15.21
N GLU A 140 16.27 -23.56 13.93
CA GLU A 140 17.51 -23.03 13.35
C GLU A 140 17.41 -21.55 12.90
N TRP A 141 16.24 -20.92 13.05
CA TRP A 141 16.06 -19.52 12.72
C TRP A 141 16.66 -18.62 13.81
N ASN A 142 17.85 -18.13 13.56
CA ASN A 142 18.61 -17.39 14.56
C ASN A 142 18.31 -15.89 14.55
N PRO A 143 18.18 -15.24 15.72
CA PRO A 143 18.04 -13.80 15.82
C PRO A 143 19.29 -13.07 15.30
N GLY A 144 19.15 -11.81 14.98
CA GLY A 144 20.27 -10.98 14.52
C GLY A 144 19.87 -9.51 14.38
N ASP A 145 20.86 -8.68 14.13
CA ASP A 145 20.65 -7.26 13.91
C ASP A 145 20.00 -7.02 12.54
N VAL A 146 19.04 -6.09 12.52
CA VAL A 146 18.35 -5.66 11.30
C VAL A 146 18.55 -4.15 11.16
N PRO A 147 18.92 -3.65 9.98
CA PRO A 147 19.11 -2.22 9.74
C PRO A 147 17.82 -1.44 10.01
N GLN A 148 17.97 -0.21 10.51
CA GLN A 148 16.84 0.70 10.62
C GLN A 148 16.47 1.28 9.27
N LYS A 149 15.18 1.40 9.01
CA LYS A 149 14.66 2.04 7.81
C LYS A 149 14.90 3.55 7.85
N ASN A 150 15.33 4.12 6.75
CA ASN A 150 15.45 5.57 6.59
C ASN A 150 14.05 6.19 6.31
N ILE A 151 13.22 6.22 7.34
CA ILE A 151 11.90 6.87 7.33
C ILE A 151 12.04 8.18 8.08
N GLN A 152 12.25 9.28 7.36
CA GLN A 152 12.39 10.61 7.92
C GLN A 152 11.10 11.40 7.71
N ASP A 153 10.91 12.43 8.55
CA ASP A 153 9.85 13.40 8.33
C ASP A 153 10.13 14.20 7.05
N VAL A 154 9.07 14.45 6.31
CA VAL A 154 9.13 15.20 5.06
C VAL A 154 8.42 16.55 5.26
N PRO A 155 9.11 17.67 5.08
CA PRO A 155 8.49 18.98 5.20
C PRO A 155 7.43 19.18 4.11
N GLN A 156 6.33 19.83 4.48
CA GLN A 156 5.33 20.25 3.52
C GLN A 156 5.94 21.29 2.56
N LYS A 157 5.47 21.28 1.32
CA LYS A 157 5.91 22.28 0.34
C LYS A 157 5.29 23.65 0.64
N ASP A 158 6.08 24.70 0.53
CA ASP A 158 5.64 26.07 0.79
C ASP A 158 4.60 26.58 -0.21
N ARG A 159 4.54 25.99 -1.38
CA ARG A 159 3.62 26.35 -2.46
C ARG A 159 3.17 25.14 -3.27
N SER A 160 2.00 25.27 -3.88
CA SER A 160 1.53 24.31 -4.87
C SER A 160 2.39 24.39 -6.14
N VAL A 161 2.79 23.22 -6.66
CA VAL A 161 3.59 23.10 -7.89
C VAL A 161 2.86 22.15 -8.83
N VAL A 162 2.78 22.52 -10.10
CA VAL A 162 2.23 21.67 -11.17
C VAL A 162 3.38 21.13 -12.00
N TYR A 163 3.44 19.82 -12.12
CA TYR A 163 4.36 19.11 -13.00
C TYR A 163 3.56 18.54 -14.17
N LEU A 164 3.90 18.95 -15.38
CA LEU A 164 3.27 18.46 -16.59
C LEU A 164 4.17 17.41 -17.25
N ILE A 165 3.61 16.22 -17.43
CA ILE A 165 4.21 15.16 -18.26
C ILE A 165 3.45 15.16 -19.59
N ASP A 166 4.09 15.68 -20.63
CA ASP A 166 3.46 15.77 -21.95
C ASP A 166 3.32 14.39 -22.60
N ARG A 167 2.11 14.12 -23.09
CA ARG A 167 1.78 12.90 -23.82
C ARG A 167 0.88 13.23 -25.00
N PRO A 168 1.46 13.60 -26.14
CA PRO A 168 0.71 13.95 -27.33
C PRO A 168 -0.26 12.85 -27.78
N GLY A 169 -1.45 13.24 -28.18
CA GLY A 169 -2.48 12.32 -28.69
C GLY A 169 -3.24 11.55 -27.60
N SER A 170 -3.06 11.87 -26.31
CA SER A 170 -3.89 11.29 -25.26
C SER A 170 -5.29 11.87 -25.23
N GLU A 171 -6.30 11.03 -25.22
CA GLU A 171 -7.71 11.44 -25.07
C GLU A 171 -8.05 11.86 -23.63
N GLN A 172 -7.29 11.38 -22.66
CA GLN A 172 -7.46 11.69 -21.26
C GLN A 172 -6.15 12.16 -20.62
N SER A 173 -6.28 13.11 -19.71
CA SER A 173 -5.24 13.47 -18.75
C SER A 173 -5.46 12.74 -17.42
N ILE A 174 -4.38 12.26 -16.83
CA ILE A 174 -4.41 11.69 -15.48
C ILE A 174 -3.89 12.74 -14.51
N ILE A 175 -4.75 13.20 -13.61
CA ILE A 175 -4.39 14.14 -12.55
C ILE A 175 -4.07 13.33 -11.29
N PHE A 176 -2.83 13.50 -10.79
CA PHE A 176 -2.43 13.13 -9.45
C PHE A 176 -2.15 14.42 -8.69
N ALA A 177 -2.95 14.72 -7.67
CA ALA A 177 -2.73 15.86 -6.80
C ALA A 177 -2.64 15.37 -5.36
N GLY A 178 -1.72 15.92 -4.56
CA GLY A 178 -1.61 15.48 -3.18
C GLY A 178 -0.41 16.06 -2.45
N HIS A 179 -0.25 15.57 -1.25
CA HIS A 179 0.81 15.97 -0.32
C HIS A 179 1.12 14.81 0.63
N VAL A 180 2.12 15.02 1.48
CA VAL A 180 2.46 14.08 2.56
C VAL A 180 1.47 14.25 3.70
N ALA A 181 0.83 13.17 4.11
CA ALA A 181 -0.08 13.07 5.25
C ALA A 181 0.60 12.38 6.45
N PRO A 182 0.06 12.50 7.66
CA PRO A 182 0.58 11.79 8.83
C PRO A 182 0.67 10.28 8.62
N PRO A 183 1.55 9.57 9.34
CA PRO A 183 1.63 8.11 9.33
C PRO A 183 0.27 7.44 9.59
N GLU A 184 0.13 6.16 9.23
CA GLU A 184 -1.09 5.37 9.52
C GLU A 184 -1.40 5.36 11.02
N ALA A 185 -0.40 5.09 11.85
CA ALA A 185 -0.54 5.13 13.31
C ALA A 185 -0.47 6.57 13.81
N ASN A 186 -1.62 7.22 13.90
CA ASN A 186 -1.73 8.55 14.51
C ASN A 186 -3.06 8.73 15.26
N PRO A 187 -3.13 9.62 16.28
CA PRO A 187 -4.31 9.76 17.13
C PRO A 187 -5.57 10.26 16.40
N ARG A 188 -5.42 10.85 15.20
CA ARG A 188 -6.52 11.40 14.40
C ARG A 188 -6.91 10.54 13.22
N GLU A 189 -6.44 9.30 13.15
CA GLU A 189 -6.63 8.43 11.98
C GLU A 189 -8.09 8.26 11.58
N LEU A 190 -8.99 8.02 12.53
CA LEU A 190 -10.41 7.90 12.24
C LEU A 190 -11.01 9.18 11.64
N ALA A 191 -10.60 10.35 12.15
CA ALA A 191 -11.03 11.63 11.61
C ALA A 191 -10.48 11.87 10.19
N ILE A 192 -9.24 11.50 9.93
CA ILE A 192 -8.60 11.59 8.62
C ILE A 192 -9.32 10.67 7.63
N LYS A 193 -9.59 9.43 7.99
CA LYS A 193 -10.36 8.47 7.17
C LYS A 193 -11.78 8.95 6.90
N ALA A 194 -12.46 9.50 7.90
CA ALA A 194 -13.80 10.06 7.75
C ALA A 194 -13.78 11.26 6.78
N MET A 195 -12.88 12.20 6.96
CA MET A 195 -12.69 13.34 6.06
C MET A 195 -12.40 12.88 4.63
N ASN A 196 -11.46 11.93 4.45
CA ASN A 196 -11.16 11.39 3.14
C ASN A 196 -12.36 10.73 2.48
N THR A 197 -13.22 10.04 3.25
CA THR A 197 -14.45 9.41 2.74
C THR A 197 -15.42 10.45 2.18
N VAL A 198 -15.59 11.59 2.86
CA VAL A 198 -16.41 12.71 2.37
C VAL A 198 -15.80 13.34 1.14
N LEU A 199 -14.49 13.58 1.14
CA LEU A 199 -13.79 14.31 0.09
C LEU A 199 -13.71 13.54 -1.23
N GLY A 200 -13.24 12.29 -1.19
CA GLY A 200 -12.99 11.50 -2.41
C GLY A 200 -12.95 9.97 -2.20
N GLY A 201 -13.12 9.48 -0.96
CA GLY A 201 -13.00 8.06 -0.65
C GLY A 201 -14.26 7.22 -0.92
N ALA A 202 -15.39 7.85 -1.20
CA ALA A 202 -16.66 7.17 -1.50
C ALA A 202 -17.15 7.52 -2.90
N PHE A 203 -18.05 6.69 -3.45
CA PHE A 203 -18.69 6.99 -4.74
C PHE A 203 -19.45 8.31 -4.70
N THR A 204 -20.13 8.61 -3.61
CA THR A 204 -20.88 9.86 -3.39
C THR A 204 -20.04 10.97 -2.75
N SER A 205 -18.72 10.88 -2.82
CA SER A 205 -17.81 11.90 -2.32
C SER A 205 -17.81 13.15 -3.19
N ARG A 206 -17.40 14.27 -2.59
CA ARG A 206 -17.47 15.59 -3.23
C ARG A 206 -16.72 15.66 -4.56
N ILE A 207 -15.49 15.19 -4.60
CA ILE A 207 -14.67 15.21 -5.85
C ILE A 207 -15.32 14.36 -6.93
N ASN A 208 -15.83 13.17 -6.58
CA ASN A 208 -16.47 12.30 -7.56
C ASN A 208 -17.80 12.89 -8.06
N MET A 209 -18.65 13.40 -7.16
CA MET A 209 -19.91 14.04 -7.55
C MET A 209 -19.67 15.26 -8.43
N ASN A 210 -18.68 16.08 -8.10
CA ASN A 210 -18.31 17.25 -8.90
C ASN A 210 -17.85 16.85 -10.32
N LEU A 211 -16.78 16.06 -10.44
CA LEU A 211 -16.14 15.78 -11.73
C LEU A 211 -16.92 14.78 -12.58
N ARG A 212 -17.61 13.83 -11.96
CA ARG A 212 -18.35 12.80 -12.66
C ARG A 212 -19.79 13.19 -12.92
N GLU A 213 -20.56 13.51 -11.86
CA GLU A 213 -22.00 13.69 -11.95
C GLU A 213 -22.39 15.10 -12.43
N ASP A 214 -21.74 16.16 -11.91
CA ASP A 214 -22.09 17.53 -12.26
C ASP A 214 -21.43 17.98 -13.56
N LYS A 215 -20.15 17.66 -13.74
CA LYS A 215 -19.35 18.15 -14.89
C LYS A 215 -19.26 17.17 -16.05
N HIS A 216 -19.43 15.87 -15.80
CA HIS A 216 -19.27 14.81 -16.80
C HIS A 216 -17.89 14.80 -17.49
N TRP A 217 -16.83 15.19 -16.74
CA TRP A 217 -15.45 15.26 -17.25
C TRP A 217 -14.64 14.01 -16.94
N SER A 218 -15.15 13.14 -16.08
CA SER A 218 -14.49 11.93 -15.61
C SER A 218 -15.50 10.79 -15.46
N TYR A 219 -15.04 9.55 -15.65
CA TYR A 219 -15.80 8.35 -15.27
C TYR A 219 -15.73 8.05 -13.77
N GLY A 220 -14.82 8.71 -13.06
CA GLY A 220 -14.68 8.62 -11.62
C GLY A 220 -13.39 9.26 -11.13
N ALA A 221 -13.52 10.04 -10.07
CA ALA A 221 -12.40 10.67 -9.38
C ALA A 221 -12.45 10.32 -7.90
N ARG A 222 -11.28 10.18 -7.27
CA ARG A 222 -11.21 9.74 -5.88
C ARG A 222 -10.02 10.34 -5.15
N SER A 223 -10.12 10.38 -3.83
CA SER A 223 -8.94 10.57 -2.97
C SER A 223 -8.65 9.32 -2.16
N MET A 224 -7.39 9.12 -1.85
CA MET A 224 -6.91 7.97 -1.08
C MET A 224 -5.72 8.34 -0.21
N LEU A 225 -5.59 7.62 0.89
CA LEU A 225 -4.41 7.60 1.74
C LEU A 225 -3.77 6.23 1.58
N MET A 226 -2.53 6.17 1.18
CA MET A 226 -1.78 4.91 1.15
C MET A 226 -1.28 4.61 2.56
N SER A 227 -1.44 3.40 3.02
CA SER A 227 -0.96 3.02 4.35
C SER A 227 0.56 2.96 4.37
N ALA A 228 1.18 3.57 5.39
CA ALA A 228 2.62 3.53 5.61
C ALA A 228 2.95 3.77 7.09
N ARG A 229 4.06 3.20 7.57
CA ARG A 229 4.58 3.43 8.93
C ARG A 229 5.10 4.84 9.13
N GLY A 230 5.62 5.45 8.08
CA GLY A 230 6.07 6.84 8.05
C GLY A 230 5.06 7.78 7.42
N PRO A 231 5.50 9.03 7.13
CA PRO A 231 4.70 10.00 6.39
C PRO A 231 4.19 9.38 5.09
N ARG A 232 2.88 9.36 4.88
CA ARG A 232 2.24 8.65 3.77
C ARG A 232 1.67 9.58 2.71
N PRO A 233 1.53 9.18 1.45
CA PRO A 233 0.94 10.02 0.43
C PRO A 233 -0.58 10.07 0.60
N PHE A 234 -1.12 11.30 0.62
CA PHE A 234 -2.51 11.58 0.28
C PHE A 234 -2.57 11.89 -1.21
N ILE A 235 -3.43 11.22 -1.95
CA ILE A 235 -3.51 11.33 -3.41
C ILE A 235 -4.96 11.57 -3.81
N VAL A 236 -5.20 12.61 -4.60
CA VAL A 236 -6.39 12.75 -5.44
C VAL A 236 -6.05 12.23 -6.82
N TYR A 237 -6.82 11.28 -7.29
CA TYR A 237 -6.71 10.67 -8.61
C TYR A 237 -7.94 11.02 -9.45
N ALA A 238 -7.74 11.65 -10.60
CA ALA A 238 -8.82 11.99 -11.52
C ALA A 238 -8.38 11.82 -12.98
N PRO A 239 -8.86 10.78 -13.67
CA PRO A 239 -8.79 10.70 -15.13
C PRO A 239 -9.87 11.60 -15.72
N VAL A 240 -9.47 12.58 -16.53
CA VAL A 240 -10.39 13.55 -17.12
C VAL A 240 -10.16 13.69 -18.62
N GLN A 241 -11.14 14.18 -19.35
CA GLN A 241 -10.98 14.57 -20.75
C GLN A 241 -9.82 15.57 -20.87
N THR A 242 -8.96 15.43 -21.88
CA THR A 242 -7.74 16.23 -22.01
C THR A 242 -8.01 17.75 -22.07
N ASP A 243 -9.08 18.17 -22.75
CA ASP A 243 -9.51 19.57 -22.83
C ASP A 243 -10.09 20.13 -21.51
N LYS A 244 -10.34 19.25 -20.52
CA LYS A 244 -10.84 19.60 -19.19
C LYS A 244 -9.77 19.54 -18.11
N THR A 245 -8.51 19.31 -18.43
CA THR A 245 -7.42 19.15 -17.45
C THR A 245 -7.32 20.35 -16.50
N ALA A 246 -7.15 21.55 -17.01
CA ALA A 246 -7.02 22.74 -16.18
C ALA A 246 -8.31 23.09 -15.40
N PRO A 247 -9.52 23.07 -16.01
CA PRO A 247 -10.76 23.23 -15.26
C PRO A 247 -10.95 22.19 -14.16
N ALA A 248 -10.62 20.92 -14.39
CA ALA A 248 -10.74 19.85 -13.40
C ALA A 248 -9.78 20.05 -12.21
N MET A 249 -8.55 20.51 -12.45
CA MET A 249 -7.62 20.88 -11.38
C MET A 249 -8.18 21.99 -10.49
N LEU A 250 -8.83 23.00 -11.08
CA LEU A 250 -9.47 24.07 -10.33
C LEU A 250 -10.67 23.59 -9.50
N GLU A 251 -11.48 22.67 -10.04
CA GLU A 251 -12.58 22.07 -9.26
C GLU A 251 -12.07 21.18 -8.13
N ILE A 252 -11.02 20.38 -8.34
CA ILE A 252 -10.37 19.62 -7.27
C ILE A 252 -9.88 20.56 -6.18
N LYS A 253 -9.16 21.63 -6.55
CA LYS A 253 -8.67 22.63 -5.61
C LYS A 253 -9.81 23.28 -4.83
N LYS A 254 -10.91 23.61 -5.47
CA LYS A 254 -12.09 24.20 -4.84
C LYS A 254 -12.73 23.29 -3.79
N GLU A 255 -12.81 21.97 -4.04
CA GLU A 255 -13.31 21.01 -3.06
C GLU A 255 -12.36 20.88 -1.86
N LEU A 256 -11.05 20.84 -2.10
CA LEU A 256 -10.01 20.81 -1.06
C LEU A 256 -10.05 22.10 -0.21
N ASP A 257 -9.97 23.26 -0.84
CA ASP A 257 -9.99 24.57 -0.17
C ASP A 257 -11.30 24.76 0.62
N GLY A 258 -12.41 24.31 0.08
CA GLY A 258 -13.72 24.43 0.71
C GLY A 258 -13.79 23.76 2.10
N ILE A 259 -13.14 22.61 2.24
CA ILE A 259 -13.02 21.93 3.55
C ILE A 259 -12.00 22.66 4.45
N VAL A 260 -10.80 22.95 3.92
CA VAL A 260 -9.70 23.53 4.69
C VAL A 260 -10.04 24.93 5.22
N ASN A 261 -10.64 25.77 4.39
CA ASN A 261 -10.98 27.17 4.75
C ASN A 261 -12.35 27.31 5.44
N GLY A 262 -13.06 26.19 5.66
CA GLY A 262 -14.38 26.20 6.30
C GLY A 262 -15.49 26.82 5.42
N GLN A 263 -15.26 27.08 4.16
CA GLN A 263 -16.27 27.60 3.23
C GLN A 263 -17.32 26.55 2.86
N LYS A 264 -16.90 25.27 2.84
CA LYS A 264 -17.73 24.10 2.66
C LYS A 264 -17.39 23.07 3.74
N PRO A 265 -17.72 23.31 5.02
CA PRO A 265 -17.42 22.36 6.07
C PRO A 265 -18.14 21.03 5.83
N VAL A 266 -17.69 19.96 6.48
CA VAL A 266 -18.40 18.68 6.47
C VAL A 266 -19.77 18.88 7.12
N THR A 267 -20.83 18.47 6.42
CA THR A 267 -22.20 18.63 6.93
C THR A 267 -22.55 17.51 7.91
N PRO A 268 -23.55 17.73 8.79
CA PRO A 268 -24.04 16.67 9.68
C PRO A 268 -24.48 15.41 8.93
N GLU A 269 -25.09 15.56 7.75
CA GLU A 269 -25.58 14.47 6.90
C GLU A 269 -24.42 13.66 6.30
N GLU A 270 -23.36 14.34 5.84
CA GLU A 270 -22.15 13.68 5.35
C GLU A 270 -21.46 12.89 6.48
N LEU A 271 -21.37 13.51 7.67
CA LEU A 271 -20.76 12.86 8.83
C LEU A 271 -21.58 11.63 9.28
N ASP A 272 -22.92 11.76 9.41
CA ASP A 272 -23.81 10.64 9.76
C ASP A 272 -23.66 9.49 8.76
N LYS A 273 -23.63 9.80 7.45
CA LYS A 273 -23.43 8.80 6.40
C LYS A 273 -22.10 8.05 6.55
N VAL A 274 -21.00 8.76 6.84
CA VAL A 274 -19.68 8.14 7.04
C VAL A 274 -19.70 7.28 8.30
N GLN A 275 -20.22 7.78 9.41
CA GLN A 275 -20.34 7.04 10.67
C GLN A 275 -21.14 5.76 10.50
N ARG A 276 -22.32 5.83 9.88
CA ARG A 276 -23.13 4.65 9.58
C ARG A 276 -22.40 3.66 8.68
N ASN A 277 -21.72 4.12 7.65
CA ASN A 277 -20.98 3.25 6.74
C ASN A 277 -19.86 2.49 7.47
N LEU A 278 -19.13 3.17 8.35
CA LEU A 278 -18.07 2.55 9.14
C LEU A 278 -18.62 1.57 10.17
N THR A 279 -19.69 1.93 10.90
CA THR A 279 -20.25 1.10 11.97
C THR A 279 -21.06 -0.09 11.47
N LEU A 280 -21.85 0.09 10.40
CA LEU A 280 -22.66 -1.00 9.83
C LEU A 280 -21.81 -2.11 9.14
N ARG A 281 -20.56 -1.82 8.81
CA ARG A 281 -19.63 -2.84 8.30
C ARG A 281 -19.00 -3.69 9.38
N LEU A 282 -18.98 -3.24 10.64
CA LEU A 282 -18.29 -3.94 11.73
C LEU A 282 -18.78 -5.38 11.96
N PRO A 283 -20.10 -5.68 11.97
CA PRO A 283 -20.54 -7.06 12.21
C PRO A 283 -20.00 -8.06 11.19
N GLY A 284 -19.92 -7.68 9.91
CA GLY A 284 -19.40 -8.55 8.84
C GLY A 284 -17.88 -8.53 8.66
N ARG A 285 -17.18 -7.67 9.41
CA ARG A 285 -15.73 -7.46 9.20
C ARG A 285 -14.90 -8.69 9.55
N TRP A 286 -15.36 -9.50 10.49
CA TRP A 286 -14.62 -10.66 11.02
C TRP A 286 -15.32 -12.00 10.76
N GLU A 287 -16.11 -12.11 9.70
CA GLU A 287 -16.82 -13.34 9.36
C GLU A 287 -15.91 -14.45 8.83
N THR A 288 -14.73 -14.12 8.34
CA THR A 288 -13.80 -15.11 7.76
C THR A 288 -12.43 -15.07 8.46
N ALA A 289 -11.76 -16.23 8.50
CA ALA A 289 -10.40 -16.34 9.04
C ALA A 289 -9.43 -15.36 8.34
N ASN A 290 -9.56 -15.16 7.03
CA ASN A 290 -8.73 -14.22 6.28
C ASN A 290 -8.98 -12.77 6.73
N ALA A 291 -10.22 -12.37 6.93
CA ALA A 291 -10.55 -11.02 7.38
C ALA A 291 -9.98 -10.73 8.79
N ILE A 292 -10.03 -11.71 9.69
CA ILE A 292 -9.40 -11.63 11.01
C ILE A 292 -7.88 -11.55 10.88
N LEU A 293 -7.28 -12.39 10.02
CA LEU A 293 -5.84 -12.40 9.76
C LEU A 293 -5.35 -11.05 9.22
N ASP A 294 -6.09 -10.46 8.27
CA ASP A 294 -5.76 -9.17 7.67
C ASP A 294 -5.81 -8.04 8.71
N ASP A 295 -6.84 -8.03 9.57
CA ASP A 295 -6.97 -7.03 10.65
C ASP A 295 -5.89 -7.16 11.72
N LEU A 296 -5.57 -8.38 12.16
CA LEU A 296 -4.48 -8.61 13.11
C LEU A 296 -3.12 -8.25 12.50
N SER A 297 -2.90 -8.59 11.24
CA SER A 297 -1.69 -8.22 10.51
C SER A 297 -1.55 -6.70 10.38
N TYR A 298 -2.65 -5.98 10.11
CA TYR A 298 -2.68 -4.52 10.09
C TYR A 298 -2.34 -3.91 11.46
N VAL A 299 -2.89 -4.45 12.54
CA VAL A 299 -2.57 -4.02 13.91
C VAL A 299 -1.08 -4.18 14.20
N VAL A 300 -0.50 -5.34 13.87
CA VAL A 300 0.94 -5.63 14.02
C VAL A 300 1.78 -4.70 13.15
N GLN A 301 1.41 -4.54 11.87
CA GLN A 301 2.17 -3.73 10.92
C GLN A 301 2.31 -2.28 11.35
N PHE A 302 1.26 -1.69 11.91
CA PHE A 302 1.24 -0.29 12.30
C PHE A 302 1.38 -0.04 13.81
N GLY A 303 1.49 -1.09 14.63
CA GLY A 303 1.66 -0.97 16.07
C GLY A 303 0.43 -0.42 16.79
N TRP A 304 -0.78 -0.74 16.30
CA TRP A 304 -2.01 -0.41 16.97
C TRP A 304 -2.22 -1.28 18.22
N PRO A 305 -2.89 -0.78 19.26
CA PRO A 305 -3.27 -1.62 20.39
C PRO A 305 -4.23 -2.72 19.97
N LEU A 306 -4.21 -3.85 20.69
CA LEU A 306 -5.09 -5.00 20.43
C LEU A 306 -6.47 -4.87 21.09
N ASP A 307 -6.65 -3.86 21.94
CA ASP A 307 -7.85 -3.53 22.73
C ASP A 307 -8.59 -2.30 22.19
#